data_3f4f006c88c1afe4a65e7b97c5a52aa7
#
_entry.id   3f4f006c88c1afe4a65e7b97c5a52aa7
#
_cell.length_a   1.000
_cell.length_b   1.000
_cell.length_c   1.000
_cell.angle_alpha   90.00
_cell.angle_beta   90.00
_cell.angle_gamma   90.00
#
_symmetry.space_group_name_H-M   'P 1'
#
loop_
_entity.id
_entity.type
_entity.pdbx_description
1 polymer ?
#
loop_
_entity_poly.entity_id
_entity_poly.type
_entity_poly.pdbx_seq_one_letter_code
_entity_poly.pdbx_strand_id
1 'polypeptide(L)'
;MKITAKVRVLGFALLGVVLFAGVSYAKSAKEIDASVDSALERFEREVFGAKDMLAKAKGVLVFPSVIKAGIGIGGEYGVGALRINGKTVDYYNTITGSIGFQFGGQVKSVYLIFMEDYALKNFRSSDGWKAGVDGSVALIKVGADASIDTTKTHEPILAYVLGQKGLMWNLNIEGSKFNKIVPK
;
A
#
# COMPACT_ATOMS: atom_id res chain seq x y z
N MET A 1 -16.30 48.49 -9.77
CA MET A 1 -14.93 47.95 -9.67
C MET A 1 -14.88 46.70 -8.78
N LYS A 2 -15.65 45.63 -9.10
CA LYS A 2 -15.72 44.34 -8.30
C LYS A 2 -15.59 43.07 -9.16
N ILE A 3 -15.22 43.19 -10.43
CA ILE A 3 -15.17 42.06 -11.37
C ILE A 3 -13.76 41.39 -11.41
N THR A 4 -12.72 42.11 -11.03
CA THR A 4 -11.33 41.66 -11.14
C THR A 4 -10.90 40.62 -10.10
N ALA A 5 -11.57 40.52 -8.95
CA ALA A 5 -11.21 39.57 -7.89
C ALA A 5 -11.71 38.12 -8.20
N LYS A 6 -12.91 38.00 -8.81
CA LYS A 6 -13.48 36.67 -9.13
C LYS A 6 -12.74 35.98 -10.27
N VAL A 7 -12.20 36.72 -11.24
CA VAL A 7 -11.45 36.14 -12.37
C VAL A 7 -10.08 35.62 -11.92
N ARG A 8 -9.43 36.25 -10.93
CA ARG A 8 -8.14 35.81 -10.40
C ARG A 8 -8.25 34.48 -9.59
N VAL A 9 -9.35 34.33 -8.85
CA VAL A 9 -9.58 33.06 -8.07
C VAL A 9 -9.90 31.89 -9.01
N LEU A 10 -10.64 32.14 -10.10
CA LEU A 10 -10.92 31.09 -11.10
C LEU A 10 -9.66 30.70 -11.89
N GLY A 11 -8.77 31.62 -12.18
CA GLY A 11 -7.50 31.37 -12.86
C GLY A 11 -6.54 30.51 -12.03
N PHE A 12 -6.49 30.72 -10.70
CA PHE A 12 -5.66 29.88 -9.81
C PHE A 12 -6.23 28.48 -9.62
N ALA A 13 -7.55 28.32 -9.60
CA ALA A 13 -8.18 27.00 -9.51
C ALA A 13 -7.97 26.17 -10.80
N LEU A 14 -7.96 26.81 -11.98
CA LEU A 14 -7.71 26.14 -13.25
C LEU A 14 -6.24 25.76 -13.43
N LEU A 15 -5.30 26.55 -12.91
CA LEU A 15 -3.87 26.27 -12.96
C LEU A 15 -3.49 25.08 -12.07
N GLY A 16 -4.20 24.85 -10.96
CA GLY A 16 -3.99 23.70 -10.07
C GLY A 16 -4.44 22.36 -10.67
N VAL A 17 -5.39 22.37 -11.59
CA VAL A 17 -5.91 21.15 -12.25
C VAL A 17 -5.01 20.69 -13.40
N VAL A 18 -4.31 21.59 -14.07
CA VAL A 18 -3.44 21.26 -15.23
C VAL A 18 -2.13 20.59 -14.80
N LEU A 19 -1.68 20.78 -13.56
CA LEU A 19 -0.42 20.16 -13.06
C LEU A 19 -0.58 18.68 -12.67
N PHE A 20 -1.80 18.13 -12.65
CA PHE A 20 -2.06 16.70 -12.39
C PHE A 20 -2.28 15.85 -13.64
N ALA A 21 -2.20 16.41 -14.83
CA ALA A 21 -2.13 15.68 -16.08
C ALA A 21 -0.72 15.13 -16.35
N GLY A 22 0.02 14.75 -15.30
CA GLY A 22 1.23 13.94 -15.39
C GLY A 22 0.86 12.59 -15.97
N VAL A 23 1.47 12.23 -17.07
CA VAL A 23 1.36 10.98 -17.80
C VAL A 23 1.34 9.83 -16.78
N SER A 24 0.16 9.28 -16.48
CA SER A 24 0.02 8.05 -15.73
C SER A 24 0.56 6.93 -16.62
N TYR A 25 1.87 6.76 -16.65
CA TYR A 25 2.51 5.59 -17.22
C TYR A 25 2.08 4.40 -16.37
N ALA A 26 1.13 3.65 -16.85
CA ALA A 26 0.76 2.38 -16.21
C ALA A 26 1.99 1.48 -16.30
N LYS A 27 2.56 1.12 -15.14
CA LYS A 27 3.72 0.24 -15.05
C LYS A 27 3.42 -1.10 -15.73
N SER A 28 4.37 -1.58 -16.51
CA SER A 28 4.30 -2.92 -17.09
C SER A 28 4.42 -3.99 -16.00
N ALA A 29 3.92 -5.19 -16.29
CA ALA A 29 4.06 -6.35 -15.40
C ALA A 29 5.52 -6.56 -14.96
N LYS A 30 6.46 -6.46 -15.89
CA LYS A 30 7.90 -6.63 -15.62
C LYS A 30 8.45 -5.57 -14.65
N GLU A 31 8.02 -4.31 -14.78
CA GLU A 31 8.45 -3.23 -13.87
C GLU A 31 7.86 -3.39 -12.47
N ILE A 32 6.60 -3.88 -12.38
CA ILE A 32 5.98 -4.18 -11.09
C ILE A 32 6.74 -5.32 -10.43
N ASP A 33 7.01 -6.41 -11.16
CA ASP A 33 7.71 -7.58 -10.63
C ASP A 33 9.10 -7.24 -10.12
N ALA A 34 9.90 -6.51 -10.88
CA ALA A 34 11.23 -6.07 -10.47
C ALA A 34 11.19 -5.18 -9.20
N SER A 35 10.18 -4.31 -9.11
CA SER A 35 9.98 -3.47 -7.92
C SER A 35 9.56 -4.30 -6.70
N VAL A 36 8.72 -5.32 -6.90
CA VAL A 36 8.28 -6.26 -5.86
C VAL A 36 9.45 -7.10 -5.35
N ASP A 37 10.31 -7.61 -6.23
CA ASP A 37 11.50 -8.37 -5.85
C ASP A 37 12.43 -7.53 -4.97
N SER A 38 12.74 -6.31 -5.39
CA SER A 38 13.55 -5.37 -4.60
C SER A 38 12.92 -5.03 -3.23
N ALA A 39 11.58 -4.91 -3.19
CA ALA A 39 10.87 -4.66 -1.94
C ALA A 39 10.91 -5.88 -1.01
N LEU A 40 10.80 -7.10 -1.51
CA LEU A 40 10.91 -8.33 -0.71
C LEU A 40 12.32 -8.50 -0.14
N GLU A 41 13.37 -8.26 -0.94
CA GLU A 41 14.75 -8.27 -0.46
C GLU A 41 14.97 -7.23 0.66
N ARG A 42 14.40 -6.04 0.51
CA ARG A 42 14.44 -5.01 1.54
C ARG A 42 13.72 -5.46 2.81
N PHE A 43 12.55 -6.09 2.68
CA PHE A 43 11.76 -6.61 3.79
C PHE A 43 12.54 -7.65 4.59
N GLU A 44 13.19 -8.59 3.91
CA GLU A 44 14.04 -9.61 4.56
C GLU A 44 15.23 -9.02 5.32
N ARG A 45 15.79 -7.90 4.85
CA ARG A 45 16.90 -7.22 5.53
C ARG A 45 16.46 -6.40 6.74
N GLU A 46 15.28 -5.76 6.67
CA GLU A 46 14.86 -4.79 7.67
C GLU A 46 13.94 -5.37 8.74
N VAL A 47 13.27 -6.51 8.48
CA VAL A 47 12.33 -7.13 9.40
C VAL A 47 12.91 -8.43 9.95
N PHE A 48 13.11 -8.46 11.27
CA PHE A 48 13.58 -9.67 11.94
C PHE A 48 12.61 -10.84 11.75
N GLY A 49 13.13 -12.01 11.40
CA GLY A 49 12.30 -13.22 11.14
C GLY A 49 11.47 -13.18 9.85
N ALA A 50 11.63 -12.15 8.99
CA ALA A 50 10.91 -12.02 7.73
C ALA A 50 11.05 -13.25 6.84
N LYS A 51 12.26 -13.79 6.72
CA LYS A 51 12.56 -14.94 5.86
C LYS A 51 11.77 -16.18 6.25
N ASP A 52 11.73 -16.50 7.54
CA ASP A 52 11.00 -17.65 8.07
C ASP A 52 9.48 -17.45 7.94
N MET A 53 9.02 -16.22 8.12
CA MET A 53 7.61 -15.85 7.96
C MET A 53 7.17 -15.97 6.49
N LEU A 54 7.95 -15.42 5.56
CA LEU A 54 7.68 -15.54 4.12
C LEU A 54 7.69 -16.99 3.65
N ALA A 55 8.57 -17.84 4.20
CA ALA A 55 8.61 -19.26 3.88
C ALA A 55 7.35 -20.03 4.34
N LYS A 56 6.66 -19.57 5.40
CA LYS A 56 5.41 -20.15 5.92
C LYS A 56 4.16 -19.55 5.29
N ALA A 57 4.29 -18.40 4.64
CA ALA A 57 3.16 -17.69 4.06
C ALA A 57 2.52 -18.44 2.89
N LYS A 58 1.19 -18.44 2.84
CA LYS A 58 0.40 -18.98 1.72
C LYS A 58 0.44 -18.06 0.49
N GLY A 59 0.66 -16.77 0.72
CA GLY A 59 0.87 -15.76 -0.30
C GLY A 59 1.31 -14.45 0.31
N VAL A 60 1.93 -13.61 -0.50
CA VAL A 60 2.41 -12.28 -0.09
C VAL A 60 2.02 -11.27 -1.15
N LEU A 61 1.22 -10.29 -0.77
CA LEU A 61 0.87 -9.15 -1.61
C LEU A 61 1.78 -7.98 -1.24
N VAL A 62 2.52 -7.49 -2.22
CA VAL A 62 3.52 -6.44 -2.01
C VAL A 62 3.20 -5.22 -2.87
N PHE A 63 3.11 -4.08 -2.23
CA PHE A 63 3.08 -2.77 -2.87
C PHE A 63 4.40 -2.05 -2.60
N PRO A 64 5.35 -2.06 -3.55
CA PRO A 64 6.69 -1.50 -3.36
C PRO A 64 6.68 0.00 -3.08
N SER A 65 5.69 0.69 -3.63
CA SER A 65 5.54 2.14 -3.51
C SER A 65 4.06 2.53 -3.44
N VAL A 66 3.61 2.90 -2.26
CA VAL A 66 2.31 3.53 -2.03
C VAL A 66 2.57 5.01 -1.78
N ILE A 67 2.05 5.85 -2.65
CA ILE A 67 2.21 7.30 -2.57
C ILE A 67 0.98 7.87 -1.89
N LYS A 68 1.20 8.64 -0.84
CA LYS A 68 0.19 9.45 -0.17
C LYS A 68 0.33 10.89 -0.64
N ALA A 69 -0.75 11.47 -1.16
CA ALA A 69 -0.78 12.87 -1.59
C ALA A 69 -2.09 13.52 -1.14
N GLY A 70 -2.01 14.82 -0.78
CA GLY A 70 -3.17 15.64 -0.44
C GLY A 70 -2.85 16.75 0.55
N ILE A 71 -3.76 17.71 0.62
CA ILE A 71 -3.76 18.84 1.57
C ILE A 71 -5.15 18.87 2.19
N GLY A 72 -5.25 18.53 3.49
CA GLY A 72 -6.53 18.45 4.22
C GLY A 72 -7.33 17.18 3.87
N ILE A 73 -7.62 16.93 2.60
CA ILE A 73 -8.18 15.70 2.07
C ILE A 73 -7.17 15.13 1.10
N GLY A 74 -6.88 13.85 1.21
CA GLY A 74 -5.89 13.20 0.37
C GLY A 74 -6.26 11.75 0.07
N GLY A 75 -5.39 11.10 -0.70
CA GLY A 75 -5.51 9.70 -1.02
C GLY A 75 -4.16 9.02 -1.05
N GLU A 76 -4.20 7.70 -0.96
CA GLU A 76 -3.06 6.84 -1.17
C GLU A 76 -3.32 5.96 -2.38
N TYR A 77 -2.30 5.78 -3.18
CA TYR A 77 -2.33 4.91 -4.35
C TYR A 77 -1.02 4.15 -4.49
N GLY A 78 -1.13 2.87 -4.80
CA GLY A 78 0.01 2.02 -5.10
C GLY A 78 -0.36 0.88 -6.03
N VAL A 79 0.62 0.34 -6.74
CA VAL A 79 0.50 -0.85 -7.57
C VAL A 79 1.48 -1.90 -7.07
N GLY A 80 1.03 -3.16 -7.04
CA GLY A 80 1.80 -4.27 -6.52
C GLY A 80 1.41 -5.60 -7.13
N ALA A 81 2.05 -6.67 -6.64
CA ALA A 81 1.80 -8.02 -7.08
C ALA A 81 1.62 -9.00 -5.92
N LEU A 82 0.75 -9.98 -6.11
CA LEU A 82 0.59 -11.13 -5.24
C LEU A 82 1.53 -12.24 -5.68
N ARG A 83 2.39 -12.66 -4.75
CA ARG A 83 3.30 -13.79 -4.90
C ARG A 83 2.75 -15.02 -4.17
N ILE A 84 2.72 -16.16 -4.86
CA ILE A 84 2.46 -17.48 -4.27
C ILE A 84 3.59 -18.40 -4.70
N ASN A 85 4.24 -19.04 -3.74
CA ASN A 85 5.43 -19.87 -3.98
C ASN A 85 6.51 -19.15 -4.82
N GLY A 86 6.75 -17.87 -4.52
CA GLY A 86 7.73 -17.03 -5.21
C GLY A 86 7.34 -16.53 -6.60
N LYS A 87 6.16 -16.93 -7.13
CA LYS A 87 5.70 -16.56 -8.47
C LYS A 87 4.57 -15.53 -8.40
N THR A 88 4.58 -14.54 -9.28
CA THR A 88 3.46 -13.62 -9.44
C THR A 88 2.25 -14.35 -10.01
N VAL A 89 1.12 -14.25 -9.33
CA VAL A 89 -0.15 -14.86 -9.76
C VAL A 89 -1.19 -13.82 -10.15
N ASP A 90 -1.17 -12.64 -9.53
CA ASP A 90 -2.11 -11.56 -9.80
C ASP A 90 -1.45 -10.22 -9.49
N TYR A 91 -1.95 -9.13 -10.11
CA TYR A 91 -1.55 -7.75 -9.83
C TYR A 91 -2.71 -6.98 -9.21
N TYR A 92 -2.39 -6.06 -8.33
CA TYR A 92 -3.37 -5.28 -7.59
C TYR A 92 -2.98 -3.81 -7.54
N ASN A 93 -3.98 -2.93 -7.43
CA ASN A 93 -3.78 -1.59 -6.90
C ASN A 93 -4.36 -1.49 -5.50
N THR A 94 -3.84 -0.54 -4.72
CA THR A 94 -4.44 -0.12 -3.46
C THR A 94 -4.86 1.33 -3.57
N ILE A 95 -6.06 1.61 -3.04
CA ILE A 95 -6.64 2.95 -2.97
C ILE A 95 -7.18 3.16 -1.56
N THR A 96 -6.76 4.25 -0.92
CA THR A 96 -7.23 4.63 0.41
C THR A 96 -7.52 6.10 0.43
N GLY A 97 -8.70 6.49 0.92
CA GLY A 97 -8.99 7.89 1.26
C GLY A 97 -8.32 8.25 2.58
N SER A 98 -7.75 9.43 2.68
CA SER A 98 -7.17 9.94 3.93
C SER A 98 -7.62 11.37 4.18
N ILE A 99 -7.95 11.67 5.46
CA ILE A 99 -8.23 13.01 5.95
C ILE A 99 -7.09 13.36 6.92
N GLY A 100 -6.42 14.48 6.71
CA GLY A 100 -5.35 14.93 7.61
C GLY A 100 -4.57 16.12 7.08
N PHE A 101 -4.09 16.94 8.02
CA PHE A 101 -3.28 18.13 7.75
C PHE A 101 -1.80 17.77 7.53
N GLN A 102 -1.52 16.89 6.59
CA GLN A 102 -0.12 16.60 6.25
C GLN A 102 0.22 17.28 4.92
N PHE A 103 1.17 18.20 4.99
CA PHE A 103 1.79 18.79 3.82
C PHE A 103 2.89 17.84 3.32
N GLY A 104 2.81 17.39 2.08
CA GLY A 104 3.86 16.64 1.41
C GLY A 104 3.44 15.24 0.96
N GLY A 105 4.20 14.71 0.02
CA GLY A 105 4.09 13.33 -0.44
C GLY A 105 4.86 12.40 0.49
N GLN A 106 4.24 11.32 0.93
CA GLN A 106 4.90 10.22 1.62
C GLN A 106 4.92 9.00 0.71
N VAL A 107 6.02 8.29 0.72
CA VAL A 107 6.17 7.01 0.01
C VAL A 107 6.45 5.92 1.03
N LYS A 108 5.69 4.84 0.95
CA LYS A 108 5.82 3.67 1.82
C LYS A 108 5.69 2.39 1.02
N SER A 109 6.27 1.30 1.51
CA SER A 109 6.00 -0.04 1.01
C SER A 109 5.01 -0.73 1.95
N VAL A 110 4.06 -1.47 1.40
CA VAL A 110 3.05 -2.22 2.16
C VAL A 110 3.14 -3.68 1.79
N TYR A 111 3.15 -4.54 2.81
CA TYR A 111 3.20 -5.99 2.67
C TYR A 111 2.02 -6.59 3.41
N LEU A 112 1.21 -7.39 2.71
CA LEU A 112 0.15 -8.21 3.28
C LEU A 112 0.56 -9.67 3.15
N ILE A 113 0.77 -10.33 4.29
CA ILE A 113 1.25 -11.70 4.37
C ILE A 113 0.09 -12.58 4.80
N PHE A 114 -0.36 -13.44 3.91
CA PHE A 114 -1.45 -14.37 4.15
C PHE A 114 -0.88 -15.63 4.81
N MET A 115 -1.21 -15.85 6.07
CA MET A 115 -0.77 -17.02 6.84
C MET A 115 -1.69 -18.22 6.67
N GLU A 116 -2.96 -17.98 6.29
CA GLU A 116 -4.00 -18.99 6.18
C GLU A 116 -4.56 -19.07 4.75
N ASP A 117 -4.79 -20.29 4.26
CA ASP A 117 -5.29 -20.56 2.92
C ASP A 117 -6.68 -19.94 2.69
N TYR A 118 -7.56 -19.98 3.69
CA TYR A 118 -8.90 -19.41 3.58
C TYR A 118 -8.86 -17.89 3.42
N ALA A 119 -7.92 -17.21 4.09
CA ALA A 119 -7.77 -15.77 3.98
C ALA A 119 -7.28 -15.35 2.60
N LEU A 120 -6.29 -16.07 2.07
CA LEU A 120 -5.80 -15.87 0.70
C LEU A 120 -6.90 -16.12 -0.33
N LYS A 121 -7.67 -17.21 -0.17
CA LYS A 121 -8.78 -17.55 -1.06
C LYS A 121 -9.88 -16.48 -1.04
N ASN A 122 -10.29 -16.02 0.14
CA ASN A 122 -11.26 -14.94 0.30
C ASN A 122 -10.77 -13.65 -0.38
N PHE A 123 -9.53 -13.26 -0.14
CA PHE A 123 -8.92 -12.09 -0.77
C PHE A 123 -8.97 -12.19 -2.30
N ARG A 124 -8.55 -13.30 -2.88
CA ARG A 124 -8.48 -13.48 -4.34
C ARG A 124 -9.83 -13.57 -5.04
N SER A 125 -10.87 -14.06 -4.34
CA SER A 125 -12.23 -14.19 -4.87
C SER A 125 -13.06 -12.91 -4.75
N SER A 126 -12.60 -11.94 -3.98
CA SER A 126 -13.32 -10.68 -3.76
C SER A 126 -13.01 -9.68 -4.88
N ASP A 127 -14.05 -8.99 -5.34
CA ASP A 127 -13.91 -7.85 -6.25
C ASP A 127 -13.81 -6.55 -5.44
N GLY A 128 -12.56 -6.12 -5.22
CA GLY A 128 -12.27 -4.92 -4.42
C GLY A 128 -12.31 -5.14 -2.91
N TRP A 129 -11.47 -6.06 -2.43
CA TRP A 129 -11.33 -6.40 -1.02
C TRP A 129 -10.90 -5.21 -0.16
N LYS A 130 -11.54 -5.04 1.02
CA LYS A 130 -11.26 -3.96 1.98
C LYS A 130 -10.70 -4.52 3.29
N ALA A 131 -9.54 -4.01 3.69
CA ALA A 131 -8.94 -4.33 4.98
C ALA A 131 -9.83 -3.87 6.15
N GLY A 132 -10.03 -4.73 7.15
CA GLY A 132 -10.86 -4.49 8.32
C GLY A 132 -12.36 -4.63 8.08
N VAL A 133 -12.81 -4.86 6.83
CA VAL A 133 -14.21 -5.10 6.47
C VAL A 133 -14.40 -6.52 5.94
N ASP A 134 -13.66 -6.88 4.88
CA ASP A 134 -13.77 -8.18 4.22
C ASP A 134 -12.85 -9.24 4.87
N GLY A 135 -11.94 -8.81 5.73
CA GLY A 135 -11.06 -9.67 6.51
C GLY A 135 -10.27 -8.92 7.57
N SER A 136 -9.97 -9.62 8.66
CA SER A 136 -9.11 -9.12 9.74
C SER A 136 -7.66 -9.05 9.26
N VAL A 137 -7.00 -7.93 9.55
CA VAL A 137 -5.59 -7.72 9.22
C VAL A 137 -4.89 -7.17 10.45
N ALA A 138 -3.91 -7.90 10.95
CA ALA A 138 -3.06 -7.40 12.03
C ALA A 138 -1.94 -6.54 11.47
N LEU A 139 -1.97 -5.26 11.78
CA LEU A 139 -0.81 -4.39 11.51
C LEU A 139 0.28 -4.68 12.56
N ILE A 140 1.38 -5.24 12.09
CA ILE A 140 2.52 -5.54 12.94
C ILE A 140 3.34 -4.27 13.13
N LYS A 141 3.37 -3.83 14.38
CA LYS A 141 4.19 -2.70 14.82
C LYS A 141 5.45 -3.27 15.46
N VAL A 142 6.58 -2.75 15.06
CA VAL A 142 7.84 -3.06 15.74
C VAL A 142 8.11 -1.95 16.73
N GLY A 143 8.30 -2.29 17.99
CA GLY A 143 8.66 -1.35 19.05
C GLY A 143 10.02 -0.70 18.80
N ALA A 144 10.33 0.36 19.52
CA ALA A 144 11.64 1.05 19.46
C ALA A 144 12.83 0.12 19.83
N ASP A 145 12.55 -0.97 20.52
CA ASP A 145 13.45 -2.06 20.92
C ASP A 145 13.53 -3.21 19.92
N ALA A 146 12.99 -3.05 18.71
CA ALA A 146 12.84 -4.07 17.67
C ALA A 146 11.98 -5.29 18.08
N SER A 147 11.22 -5.20 19.18
CA SER A 147 10.28 -6.24 19.58
C SER A 147 9.05 -6.24 18.66
N ILE A 148 8.67 -7.43 18.19
CA ILE A 148 7.43 -7.65 17.44
C ILE A 148 6.34 -7.96 18.48
N ASP A 149 5.18 -7.31 18.35
CA ASP A 149 4.00 -7.69 19.12
C ASP A 149 3.52 -9.10 18.70
N THR A 150 4.04 -10.11 19.40
CA THR A 150 3.78 -11.52 19.11
C THR A 150 2.32 -11.93 19.35
N THR A 151 1.54 -11.13 20.05
CA THR A 151 0.11 -11.42 20.29
C THR A 151 -0.71 -11.37 19.00
N LYS A 152 -0.23 -10.66 17.98
CA LYS A 152 -0.90 -10.49 16.69
C LYS A 152 -0.41 -11.43 15.59
N THR A 153 0.62 -12.23 15.84
CA THR A 153 1.20 -13.14 14.84
C THR A 153 0.31 -14.35 14.49
N HIS A 154 -0.78 -14.56 15.24
CA HIS A 154 -1.78 -15.60 14.98
C HIS A 154 -2.93 -15.14 14.06
N GLU A 155 -2.91 -13.89 13.63
CA GLU A 155 -3.93 -13.39 12.70
C GLU A 155 -3.73 -13.96 11.29
N PRO A 156 -4.83 -14.20 10.55
CA PRO A 156 -4.75 -14.84 9.23
C PRO A 156 -4.05 -13.99 8.17
N ILE A 157 -4.02 -12.67 8.37
CA ILE A 157 -3.31 -11.72 7.49
C ILE A 157 -2.50 -10.77 8.36
N LEU A 158 -1.19 -10.75 8.13
CA LEU A 158 -0.27 -9.82 8.76
C LEU A 158 0.09 -8.70 7.80
N ALA A 159 0.08 -7.47 8.28
CA ALA A 159 0.50 -6.33 7.48
C ALA A 159 1.73 -5.64 8.07
N TYR A 160 2.67 -5.32 7.19
CA TYR A 160 3.84 -4.52 7.51
C TYR A 160 3.89 -3.30 6.62
N VAL A 161 4.36 -2.19 7.18
CA VAL A 161 4.54 -0.95 6.43
C VAL A 161 5.94 -0.42 6.68
N LEU A 162 6.73 -0.30 5.61
CA LEU A 162 8.06 0.25 5.65
C LEU A 162 8.07 1.62 4.95
N GLY A 163 8.49 2.66 5.68
CA GLY A 163 8.77 3.97 5.11
C GLY A 163 10.20 4.08 4.60
N GLN A 164 10.63 5.27 4.19
CA GLN A 164 12.00 5.51 3.73
C GLN A 164 13.07 5.27 4.82
N LYS A 165 12.70 5.38 6.09
CA LYS A 165 13.57 5.22 7.27
C LYS A 165 13.31 3.92 8.05
N GLY A 166 12.70 2.89 7.44
CA GLY A 166 12.35 1.63 8.10
C GLY A 166 10.88 1.50 8.45
N LEU A 167 10.55 0.65 9.43
CA LEU A 167 9.17 0.37 9.83
C LEU A 167 8.46 1.62 10.36
N MET A 168 7.20 1.80 9.94
CA MET A 168 6.36 2.93 10.33
C MET A 168 5.24 2.45 11.27
N TRP A 169 5.10 3.09 12.43
CA TRP A 169 4.14 2.69 13.48
C TRP A 169 2.83 3.48 13.56
N ASN A 170 2.75 4.64 12.89
CA ASN A 170 1.53 5.49 12.94
C ASN A 170 0.66 5.36 11.70
N LEU A 171 0.59 4.16 11.11
CA LEU A 171 -0.18 3.93 9.90
C LEU A 171 -1.33 2.97 10.18
N ASN A 172 -2.45 3.26 9.57
CA ASN A 172 -3.60 2.38 9.51
C ASN A 172 -3.79 1.94 8.05
N ILE A 173 -4.03 0.66 7.83
CA ILE A 173 -4.42 0.10 6.53
C ILE A 173 -5.91 -0.22 6.46
N GLU A 174 -6.64 -0.08 7.58
CA GLU A 174 -8.09 -0.25 7.60
C GLU A 174 -8.76 0.71 6.64
N GLY A 175 -9.74 0.21 5.91
CA GLY A 175 -10.42 0.97 4.86
C GLY A 175 -9.66 1.04 3.53
N SER A 176 -8.43 0.51 3.46
CA SER A 176 -7.73 0.37 2.19
C SER A 176 -8.45 -0.62 1.30
N LYS A 177 -8.73 -0.23 0.07
CA LYS A 177 -9.34 -1.07 -0.95
C LYS A 177 -8.27 -1.60 -1.89
N PHE A 178 -8.30 -2.92 -2.13
CA PHE A 178 -7.39 -3.61 -3.02
C PHE A 178 -8.17 -4.16 -4.19
N ASN A 179 -7.85 -3.71 -5.42
CA ASN A 179 -8.54 -4.15 -6.63
C ASN A 179 -7.56 -4.88 -7.53
N LYS A 180 -8.02 -5.98 -8.12
CA LYS A 180 -7.25 -6.72 -9.12
C LYS A 180 -7.13 -5.88 -10.40
N ILE A 181 -5.95 -5.88 -11.00
CA ILE A 181 -5.66 -5.13 -12.23
C ILE A 181 -4.93 -6.02 -13.24
N VAL A 182 -5.00 -5.63 -14.51
CA VAL A 182 -4.19 -6.19 -15.58
C VAL A 182 -3.16 -5.13 -15.97
N PRO A 183 -1.87 -5.33 -15.72
CA PRO A 183 -0.81 -4.43 -16.17
C PRO A 183 -0.76 -4.35 -17.70
N LYS A 184 -0.27 -3.22 -18.21
CA LYS A 184 -0.05 -3.05 -19.66
C LYS A 184 1.24 -3.69 -20.11
#